data_6172f98cde4bc6e89ce466257d7a417a
#
_entry.id   6172f98cde4bc6e89ce466257d7a417a
#
_cell.length_a   1.000
_cell.length_b   1.000
_cell.length_c   1.000
_cell.angle_alpha   90.00
_cell.angle_beta   90.00
_cell.angle_gamma   90.00
#
_symmetry.space_group_name_H-M   'P 1'
#
loop_
_entity.id
_entity.type
_entity.pdbx_description
1 polymer ?
#
loop_
_entity_poly.entity_id
_entity_poly.type
_entity_poly.pdbx_seq_one_letter_code
_entity_poly.pdbx_strand_id
1 'polypeptide(L)'
;MGTLPLDILLYIIDLLAGGDDEDIESLQNLSQVCKSMVPLCRKHLFSSLLLHYSKEDSERFSNLLLMNPEIARYVRNLNYRFYPPLSDHELNILDVLKKRSSLQSIRLSSPGMIEWNYLPESVQSSLVFLIQLPTVTRLDIDDIIGFPATALSGCSNLIDLRLGELKLAPPEVNQVILRSKITTPVSLHMWRTTLGLAALLDSASLHAGGPIIDFSRLQKAKFRVESQDDIGQVNELIKVTSRLEHFHLNRE
;
A
#
# COMPACT_ATOMS: atom_id res chain seq x y z
N MET A 1 -4.80 -5.75 46.60
CA MET A 1 -5.16 -6.05 45.18
C MET A 1 -3.84 -6.21 44.43
N GLY A 2 -3.61 -7.40 43.86
CA GLY A 2 -2.41 -7.65 43.04
C GLY A 2 -2.50 -6.88 41.76
N THR A 3 -1.47 -6.10 41.41
CA THR A 3 -1.37 -5.46 40.11
C THR A 3 -0.86 -6.50 39.11
N LEU A 4 -1.54 -6.59 37.97
CA LEU A 4 -1.09 -7.48 36.88
C LEU A 4 0.28 -6.99 36.37
N PRO A 5 1.29 -7.88 36.22
CA PRO A 5 2.56 -7.50 35.64
C PRO A 5 2.41 -6.87 34.25
N LEU A 6 3.27 -5.89 33.91
CA LEU A 6 3.17 -5.13 32.66
C LEU A 6 3.36 -6.01 31.43
N ASP A 7 4.21 -7.02 31.49
CA ASP A 7 4.46 -8.00 30.42
C ASP A 7 3.21 -8.83 30.10
N ILE A 8 2.45 -9.23 31.12
CA ILE A 8 1.15 -9.92 30.94
C ILE A 8 0.13 -8.97 30.30
N LEU A 9 0.09 -7.72 30.72
CA LEU A 9 -0.80 -6.72 30.08
C LEU A 9 -0.45 -6.48 28.62
N LEU A 10 0.84 -6.34 28.30
CA LEU A 10 1.29 -6.19 26.91
C LEU A 10 0.93 -7.40 26.07
N TYR A 11 1.09 -8.61 26.61
CA TYR A 11 0.73 -9.84 25.91
C TYR A 11 -0.78 -9.91 25.62
N ILE A 12 -1.62 -9.55 26.59
CA ILE A 12 -3.09 -9.48 26.39
C ILE A 12 -3.44 -8.45 25.31
N ILE A 13 -2.83 -7.27 25.34
CA ILE A 13 -3.05 -6.21 24.34
C ILE A 13 -2.64 -6.70 22.93
N ASP A 14 -1.49 -7.37 22.82
CA ASP A 14 -1.01 -7.89 21.54
C ASP A 14 -1.91 -9.03 21.00
N LEU A 15 -2.50 -9.86 21.87
CA LEU A 15 -3.50 -10.86 21.48
C LEU A 15 -4.76 -10.20 20.92
N LEU A 16 -5.32 -9.20 21.62
CA LEU A 16 -6.49 -8.47 21.18
C LEU A 16 -6.25 -7.68 19.89
N ALA A 17 -5.01 -7.30 19.60
CA ALA A 17 -4.67 -6.55 18.39
C ALA A 17 -4.72 -7.37 17.09
N GLY A 18 -4.68 -8.69 17.19
CA GLY A 18 -4.74 -9.62 16.04
C GLY A 18 -6.14 -10.16 15.75
N GLY A 19 -7.15 -9.77 16.54
CA GLY A 19 -8.48 -10.31 16.52
C GLY A 19 -9.49 -9.57 15.61
N ASP A 20 -10.74 -9.84 15.86
CA ASP A 20 -11.89 -9.28 15.12
C ASP A 20 -12.39 -7.94 15.71
N ASP A 21 -13.59 -7.51 15.30
CA ASP A 21 -14.18 -6.26 15.74
C ASP A 21 -14.47 -6.22 17.26
N GLU A 22 -14.76 -7.38 17.89
CA GLU A 22 -15.00 -7.47 19.34
C GLU A 22 -13.69 -7.26 20.12
N ASP A 23 -12.58 -7.73 19.58
CA ASP A 23 -11.25 -7.51 20.15
C ASP A 23 -10.82 -6.03 20.06
N ILE A 24 -11.17 -5.35 18.96
CA ILE A 24 -10.96 -3.90 18.81
C ILE A 24 -11.78 -3.13 19.85
N GLU A 25 -13.04 -3.50 20.07
CA GLU A 25 -13.88 -2.89 21.12
C GLU A 25 -13.28 -3.14 22.51
N SER A 26 -12.76 -4.33 22.76
CA SER A 26 -12.07 -4.67 24.00
C SER A 26 -10.83 -3.81 24.23
N LEU A 27 -10.03 -3.54 23.18
CA LEU A 27 -8.90 -2.61 23.24
C LEU A 27 -9.33 -1.17 23.52
N GLN A 28 -10.44 -0.72 22.93
CA GLN A 28 -11.02 0.59 23.21
C GLN A 28 -11.42 0.71 24.67
N ASN A 29 -12.16 -0.27 25.20
CA ASN A 29 -12.56 -0.34 26.59
C ASN A 29 -11.34 -0.36 27.54
N LEU A 30 -10.33 -1.18 27.21
CA LEU A 30 -9.10 -1.26 28.00
C LEU A 30 -8.35 0.09 28.02
N SER A 31 -8.36 0.84 26.92
CA SER A 31 -7.76 2.18 26.84
C SER A 31 -8.40 3.20 27.80
N GLN A 32 -9.66 2.96 28.22
CA GLN A 32 -10.39 3.83 29.12
C GLN A 32 -10.21 3.47 30.61
N VAL A 33 -9.66 2.29 30.91
CA VAL A 33 -9.51 1.82 32.30
C VAL A 33 -8.56 2.71 33.11
N CYS A 34 -7.41 3.08 32.54
CA CYS A 34 -6.49 4.01 33.19
C CYS A 34 -5.55 4.68 32.16
N LYS A 35 -4.96 5.82 32.56
CA LYS A 35 -4.08 6.61 31.69
C LYS A 35 -2.84 5.87 31.16
N SER A 36 -2.32 4.89 31.91
CA SER A 36 -1.18 4.09 31.49
C SER A 36 -1.51 3.10 30.36
N MET A 37 -2.78 2.70 30.20
CA MET A 37 -3.20 1.82 29.10
C MET A 37 -3.33 2.56 27.77
N VAL A 38 -3.61 3.86 27.79
CA VAL A 38 -3.82 4.67 26.60
C VAL A 38 -2.69 4.54 25.58
N PRO A 39 -1.39 4.75 25.92
CA PRO A 39 -0.31 4.63 24.93
C PRO A 39 -0.11 3.19 24.45
N LEU A 40 -0.42 2.19 25.27
CA LEU A 40 -0.28 0.78 24.92
C LEU A 40 -1.35 0.35 23.91
N CYS A 41 -2.60 0.76 24.10
CA CYS A 41 -3.69 0.45 23.18
C CYS A 41 -3.63 1.27 21.88
N ARG A 42 -3.17 2.53 21.92
CA ARG A 42 -3.10 3.42 20.76
C ARG A 42 -2.29 2.85 19.59
N LYS A 43 -1.18 2.18 19.86
CA LYS A 43 -0.33 1.59 18.81
C LYS A 43 -1.09 0.56 17.97
N HIS A 44 -2.10 -0.09 18.53
CA HIS A 44 -2.94 -1.07 17.86
C HIS A 44 -4.19 -0.44 17.27
N LEU A 45 -4.92 0.38 18.05
CA LEU A 45 -6.14 1.05 17.62
C LEU A 45 -5.93 1.95 16.38
N PHE A 46 -4.73 2.55 16.25
CA PHE A 46 -4.38 3.41 15.13
C PHE A 46 -3.40 2.78 14.16
N SER A 47 -3.14 1.46 14.25
CA SER A 47 -2.20 0.77 13.35
C SER A 47 -2.68 0.71 11.91
N SER A 48 -3.99 0.64 11.70
CA SER A 48 -4.63 0.59 10.39
C SER A 48 -5.57 1.76 10.21
N LEU A 49 -5.41 2.46 9.11
CA LEU A 49 -6.26 3.57 8.71
C LEU A 49 -6.99 3.21 7.41
N LEU A 50 -8.31 3.19 7.47
CA LEU A 50 -9.17 3.07 6.30
C LEU A 50 -9.72 4.45 5.94
N LEU A 51 -9.30 4.98 4.81
CA LEU A 51 -9.88 6.16 4.19
C LEU A 51 -10.83 5.70 3.09
N HIS A 52 -12.10 5.97 3.28
CA HIS A 52 -13.15 5.62 2.35
C HIS A 52 -14.19 6.74 2.32
N TYR A 53 -15.22 6.59 1.52
CA TYR A 53 -16.16 7.62 1.13
C TYR A 53 -16.95 8.30 2.26
N SER A 54 -16.82 7.86 3.52
CA SER A 54 -17.43 8.55 4.65
C SER A 54 -16.70 9.88 4.93
N LYS A 55 -17.31 10.97 4.46
CA LYS A 55 -16.82 12.33 4.72
C LYS A 55 -16.70 12.61 6.23
N GLU A 56 -17.66 12.09 6.99
CA GLU A 56 -17.69 12.28 8.46
C GLU A 56 -16.50 11.60 9.14
N ASP A 57 -16.13 10.39 8.73
CA ASP A 57 -15.00 9.68 9.32
C ASP A 57 -13.68 10.35 8.95
N SER A 58 -13.52 10.79 7.69
CA SER A 58 -12.36 11.56 7.24
C SER A 58 -12.24 12.88 8.01
N GLU A 59 -13.35 13.59 8.24
CA GLU A 59 -13.36 14.81 9.04
C GLU A 59 -12.98 14.54 10.49
N ARG A 60 -13.58 13.54 11.14
CA ARG A 60 -13.26 13.17 12.53
C ARG A 60 -11.79 12.80 12.68
N PHE A 61 -11.26 11.99 11.76
CA PHE A 61 -9.86 11.58 11.82
C PHE A 61 -8.91 12.74 11.51
N SER A 62 -9.24 13.61 10.55
CA SER A 62 -8.49 14.84 10.26
C SER A 62 -8.42 15.74 11.51
N ASN A 63 -9.54 15.97 12.17
CA ASN A 63 -9.59 16.75 13.40
C ASN A 63 -8.78 16.13 14.54
N LEU A 64 -8.84 14.79 14.67
CA LEU A 64 -8.03 14.06 15.64
C LEU A 64 -6.52 14.24 15.38
N LEU A 65 -6.09 14.18 14.13
CA LEU A 65 -4.70 14.39 13.75
C LEU A 65 -4.25 15.86 13.93
N LEU A 66 -5.13 16.83 13.70
CA LEU A 66 -4.84 18.24 13.96
C LEU A 66 -4.61 18.50 15.45
N MET A 67 -5.42 17.88 16.31
CA MET A 67 -5.27 17.98 17.77
C MET A 67 -4.07 17.18 18.31
N ASN A 68 -3.76 16.04 17.70
CA ASN A 68 -2.69 15.14 18.15
C ASN A 68 -1.99 14.46 16.95
N PRO A 69 -1.09 15.17 16.27
CA PRO A 69 -0.40 14.65 15.08
C PRO A 69 0.51 13.45 15.36
N GLU A 70 0.85 13.20 16.63
CA GLU A 70 1.67 12.03 17.02
C GLU A 70 0.93 10.70 16.81
N ILE A 71 -0.40 10.71 16.68
CA ILE A 71 -1.19 9.53 16.34
C ILE A 71 -0.76 8.94 15.00
N ALA A 72 -0.40 9.79 14.04
CA ALA A 72 0.08 9.34 12.73
C ALA A 72 1.29 8.40 12.80
N ARG A 73 2.10 8.46 13.86
CA ARG A 73 3.26 7.56 14.06
C ARG A 73 2.87 6.10 14.31
N TYR A 74 1.63 5.87 14.73
CA TYR A 74 1.12 4.51 14.95
C TYR A 74 0.59 3.88 13.67
N VAL A 75 0.26 4.69 12.65
CA VAL A 75 -0.30 4.19 11.39
C VAL A 75 0.77 3.40 10.63
N ARG A 76 0.49 2.11 10.44
CA ARG A 76 1.32 1.15 9.71
C ARG A 76 0.70 0.73 8.39
N ASN A 77 -0.62 0.66 8.37
CA ASN A 77 -1.38 0.21 7.23
C ASN A 77 -2.32 1.33 6.77
N LEU A 78 -2.20 1.75 5.53
CA LEU A 78 -3.12 2.68 4.89
C LEU A 78 -3.93 1.92 3.83
N ASN A 79 -5.24 1.87 3.99
CA ASN A 79 -6.16 1.42 2.96
C ASN A 79 -6.95 2.64 2.46
N TYR A 80 -6.59 3.13 1.28
CA TYR A 80 -7.21 4.30 0.70
C TYR A 80 -8.10 3.90 -0.48
N ARG A 81 -9.40 4.13 -0.30
CA ARG A 81 -10.42 3.86 -1.30
C ARG A 81 -10.89 5.17 -1.94
N PHE A 82 -10.64 5.33 -3.22
CA PHE A 82 -10.99 6.54 -3.95
C PHE A 82 -12.49 6.64 -4.18
N TYR A 83 -13.08 7.73 -3.68
CA TYR A 83 -14.48 8.11 -3.95
C TYR A 83 -14.55 9.60 -4.26
N PRO A 84 -14.58 9.99 -5.53
CA PRO A 84 -14.81 11.39 -5.88
C PRO A 84 -16.22 11.88 -5.44
N PRO A 85 -16.37 13.14 -4.98
CA PRO A 85 -15.32 14.14 -4.85
C PRO A 85 -14.50 13.96 -3.56
N LEU A 86 -13.18 14.12 -3.67
CA LEU A 86 -12.26 14.08 -2.54
C LEU A 86 -12.45 15.30 -1.65
N SER A 87 -12.30 15.12 -0.33
CA SER A 87 -12.45 16.19 0.65
C SER A 87 -11.10 16.80 1.05
N ASP A 88 -11.11 18.07 1.50
CA ASP A 88 -9.93 18.73 2.06
C ASP A 88 -9.40 17.99 3.30
N HIS A 89 -10.28 17.28 4.03
CA HIS A 89 -9.90 16.47 5.18
C HIS A 89 -8.96 15.32 4.80
N GLU A 90 -9.18 14.68 3.65
CA GLU A 90 -8.31 13.62 3.15
C GLU A 90 -6.92 14.16 2.79
N LEU A 91 -6.85 15.34 2.16
CA LEU A 91 -5.59 16.02 1.90
C LEU A 91 -4.82 16.30 3.18
N ASN A 92 -5.48 16.82 4.20
CA ASN A 92 -4.87 17.09 5.50
C ASN A 92 -4.34 15.80 6.15
N ILE A 93 -5.09 14.70 6.09
CA ILE A 93 -4.65 13.40 6.59
C ILE A 93 -3.39 12.94 5.86
N LEU A 94 -3.39 12.95 4.53
CA LEU A 94 -2.24 12.54 3.73
C LEU A 94 -1.00 13.39 4.03
N ASP A 95 -1.16 14.69 4.24
CA ASP A 95 -0.05 15.60 4.59
C ASP A 95 0.53 15.33 5.98
N VAL A 96 -0.29 14.98 6.95
CA VAL A 96 0.20 14.58 8.28
C VAL A 96 0.91 13.23 8.20
N LEU A 97 0.37 12.26 7.44
CA LEU A 97 0.98 10.96 7.23
C LEU A 97 2.36 11.09 6.55
N LYS A 98 2.50 11.92 5.53
CA LYS A 98 3.81 12.18 4.88
C LYS A 98 4.89 12.62 5.88
N LYS A 99 4.52 13.40 6.87
CA LYS A 99 5.47 14.00 7.82
C LYS A 99 5.81 13.09 9.01
N ARG A 100 4.90 12.19 9.37
CA ARG A 100 4.97 11.52 10.68
C ARG A 100 4.77 10.02 10.68
N SER A 101 4.21 9.43 9.62
CA SER A 101 3.90 8.00 9.62
C SER A 101 5.13 7.12 9.37
N SER A 102 4.98 5.85 9.77
CA SER A 102 5.93 4.77 9.47
C SER A 102 5.17 3.66 8.75
N LEU A 103 4.52 4.03 7.64
CA LEU A 103 3.70 3.11 6.85
C LEU A 103 4.53 1.91 6.38
N GLN A 104 3.95 0.73 6.52
CA GLN A 104 4.53 -0.55 6.09
C GLN A 104 3.74 -1.17 4.94
N SER A 105 2.42 -0.92 4.92
CA SER A 105 1.52 -1.42 3.90
C SER A 105 0.61 -0.30 3.40
N ILE A 106 0.48 -0.21 2.10
CA ILE A 106 -0.44 0.73 1.46
C ILE A 106 -1.30 -0.06 0.47
N ARG A 107 -2.62 0.13 0.57
CA ARG A 107 -3.58 -0.32 -0.42
C ARG A 107 -4.28 0.89 -1.02
N LEU A 108 -4.25 0.97 -2.35
CA LEU A 108 -4.97 1.96 -3.14
C LEU A 108 -6.01 1.24 -3.97
N SER A 109 -7.28 1.58 -3.83
CA SER A 109 -8.35 0.91 -4.58
C SER A 109 -9.49 1.86 -4.91
N SER A 110 -10.31 1.48 -5.89
CA SER A 110 -11.57 2.15 -6.20
C SER A 110 -12.70 1.12 -6.26
N PRO A 111 -13.96 1.46 -5.94
CA PRO A 111 -15.11 0.55 -6.12
C PRO A 111 -15.51 0.35 -7.59
N GLY A 112 -14.87 1.06 -8.49
CA GLY A 112 -14.98 0.97 -9.93
C GLY A 112 -13.77 1.68 -10.53
N MET A 113 -13.36 1.29 -11.73
CA MET A 113 -12.17 1.84 -12.37
C MET A 113 -12.14 3.36 -12.35
N ILE A 114 -11.10 3.95 -11.72
CA ILE A 114 -10.87 5.40 -11.70
C ILE A 114 -9.64 5.75 -12.52
N GLU A 115 -9.71 6.83 -13.28
CA GLU A 115 -8.51 7.38 -13.91
C GLU A 115 -7.67 8.15 -12.90
N TRP A 116 -6.39 7.80 -12.80
CA TRP A 116 -5.43 8.46 -11.92
C TRP A 116 -5.41 9.98 -12.10
N ASN A 117 -5.51 10.43 -13.37
CA ASN A 117 -5.48 11.86 -13.71
C ASN A 117 -6.72 12.65 -13.26
N TYR A 118 -7.80 11.98 -12.84
CA TYR A 118 -8.95 12.66 -12.24
C TYR A 118 -8.74 13.01 -10.77
N LEU A 119 -7.70 12.43 -10.15
CA LEU A 119 -7.32 12.82 -8.80
C LEU A 119 -6.62 14.19 -8.83
N PRO A 120 -6.86 15.06 -7.83
CA PRO A 120 -6.11 16.31 -7.71
C PRO A 120 -4.60 16.04 -7.65
N GLU A 121 -3.80 16.89 -8.28
CA GLU A 121 -2.32 16.74 -8.32
C GLU A 121 -1.69 16.66 -6.93
N SER A 122 -2.26 17.38 -5.95
CA SER A 122 -1.84 17.33 -4.55
C SER A 122 -2.05 15.95 -3.91
N VAL A 123 -3.12 15.23 -4.28
CA VAL A 123 -3.38 13.85 -3.84
C VAL A 123 -2.43 12.90 -4.54
N GLN A 124 -2.31 13.00 -5.87
CA GLN A 124 -1.40 12.16 -6.65
C GLN A 124 0.02 12.23 -6.10
N SER A 125 0.57 13.44 -5.93
CA SER A 125 1.93 13.65 -5.40
C SER A 125 2.07 13.16 -3.96
N SER A 126 1.04 13.31 -3.13
CA SER A 126 1.04 12.80 -1.76
C SER A 126 1.08 11.27 -1.71
N LEU A 127 0.27 10.61 -2.55
CA LEU A 127 0.24 9.16 -2.62
C LEU A 127 1.55 8.59 -3.17
N VAL A 128 2.09 9.19 -4.26
CA VAL A 128 3.40 8.80 -4.79
C VAL A 128 4.49 8.92 -3.73
N PHE A 129 4.51 10.02 -2.96
CA PHE A 129 5.45 10.18 -1.85
C PHE A 129 5.29 9.07 -0.80
N LEU A 130 4.05 8.76 -0.38
CA LEU A 130 3.77 7.76 0.65
C LEU A 130 4.19 6.36 0.23
N ILE A 131 3.91 5.93 -1.02
CA ILE A 131 4.30 4.60 -1.49
C ILE A 131 5.81 4.45 -1.64
N GLN A 132 6.54 5.54 -1.82
CA GLN A 132 8.01 5.56 -1.92
C GLN A 132 8.71 5.70 -0.56
N LEU A 133 7.97 5.75 0.56
CA LEU A 133 8.58 5.75 1.88
C LEU A 133 9.43 4.47 2.06
N PRO A 134 10.65 4.60 2.62
CA PRO A 134 11.55 3.45 2.80
C PRO A 134 11.01 2.39 3.78
N THR A 135 9.98 2.72 4.54
CA THR A 135 9.30 1.81 5.46
C THR A 135 8.25 0.94 4.79
N VAL A 136 7.79 1.29 3.57
CA VAL A 136 6.77 0.56 2.84
C VAL A 136 7.36 -0.72 2.25
N THR A 137 6.83 -1.85 2.70
CA THR A 137 7.22 -3.18 2.24
C THR A 137 6.12 -3.91 1.47
N ARG A 138 4.89 -3.43 1.57
CA ARG A 138 3.73 -3.99 0.86
C ARG A 138 2.95 -2.89 0.15
N LEU A 139 2.67 -3.11 -1.14
CA LEU A 139 1.86 -2.23 -1.96
C LEU A 139 0.81 -3.04 -2.71
N ASP A 140 -0.44 -2.61 -2.59
CA ASP A 140 -1.61 -3.21 -3.24
C ASP A 140 -2.33 -2.10 -4.02
N ILE A 141 -2.46 -2.25 -5.35
CA ILE A 141 -3.10 -1.25 -6.22
C ILE A 141 -4.15 -1.96 -7.06
N ASP A 142 -5.38 -1.49 -6.99
CA ASP A 142 -6.55 -2.14 -7.59
C ASP A 142 -7.51 -1.12 -8.21
N ASP A 143 -8.09 -1.45 -9.37
CA ASP A 143 -9.11 -0.64 -10.08
C ASP A 143 -8.65 0.79 -10.44
N ILE A 144 -7.41 0.95 -10.93
CA ILE A 144 -6.86 2.26 -11.32
C ILE A 144 -6.38 2.24 -12.76
N ILE A 145 -6.81 3.24 -13.55
CA ILE A 145 -6.36 3.47 -14.93
C ILE A 145 -5.34 4.61 -14.95
N GLY A 146 -4.26 4.45 -15.71
CA GLY A 146 -3.27 5.51 -15.90
C GLY A 146 -2.38 5.74 -14.68
N PHE A 147 -2.22 4.75 -13.79
CA PHE A 147 -1.28 4.85 -12.68
C PHE A 147 0.15 4.98 -13.21
N PRO A 148 0.94 5.96 -12.74
CA PRO A 148 2.28 6.18 -13.26
C PRO A 148 3.23 5.03 -12.87
N ALA A 149 3.68 4.27 -13.87
CA ALA A 149 4.62 3.17 -13.64
C ALA A 149 5.90 3.62 -12.91
N THR A 150 6.35 4.86 -13.19
CA THR A 150 7.51 5.49 -12.55
C THR A 150 7.35 5.68 -11.03
N ALA A 151 6.12 5.75 -10.51
CA ALA A 151 5.89 5.80 -9.08
C ALA A 151 6.41 4.54 -8.36
N LEU A 152 6.41 3.39 -9.05
CA LEU A 152 6.91 2.12 -8.50
C LEU A 152 8.45 2.10 -8.42
N SER A 153 9.16 2.86 -9.24
CA SER A 153 10.64 2.83 -9.27
C SER A 153 11.30 3.30 -7.97
N GLY A 154 10.59 4.11 -7.17
CA GLY A 154 11.10 4.63 -5.89
C GLY A 154 10.88 3.72 -4.68
N CYS A 155 10.19 2.58 -4.84
CA CYS A 155 9.79 1.68 -3.75
C CYS A 155 10.94 0.73 -3.36
N SER A 156 12.04 1.26 -2.83
CA SER A 156 13.32 0.55 -2.64
C SER A 156 13.25 -0.67 -1.71
N ASN A 157 12.30 -0.72 -0.78
CA ASN A 157 12.16 -1.80 0.20
C ASN A 157 10.89 -2.64 0.00
N LEU A 158 10.28 -2.54 -1.19
CA LEU A 158 9.07 -3.27 -1.50
C LEU A 158 9.34 -4.77 -1.59
N ILE A 159 8.61 -5.55 -0.78
CA ILE A 159 8.70 -7.01 -0.71
C ILE A 159 7.51 -7.66 -1.42
N ASP A 160 6.30 -7.17 -1.13
CA ASP A 160 5.04 -7.73 -1.65
C ASP A 160 4.35 -6.69 -2.54
N LEU A 161 4.24 -6.98 -3.84
CA LEU A 161 3.57 -6.14 -4.83
C LEU A 161 2.31 -6.85 -5.32
N ARG A 162 1.16 -6.18 -5.21
CA ARG A 162 -0.13 -6.67 -5.68
C ARG A 162 -0.73 -5.67 -6.64
N LEU A 163 -1.10 -6.14 -7.81
CA LEU A 163 -1.66 -5.32 -8.87
C LEU A 163 -2.94 -5.98 -9.40
N GLY A 164 -4.07 -5.29 -9.26
CA GLY A 164 -5.38 -5.75 -9.71
C GLY A 164 -6.07 -4.74 -10.60
N GLU A 165 -6.65 -5.18 -11.71
CA GLU A 165 -7.38 -4.34 -12.69
C GLU A 165 -6.70 -2.98 -12.97
N LEU A 166 -5.38 -3.02 -13.14
CA LEU A 166 -4.51 -1.85 -13.24
C LEU A 166 -4.08 -1.62 -14.70
N LYS A 167 -4.29 -0.40 -15.21
CA LYS A 167 -3.65 0.05 -16.44
C LYS A 167 -2.57 1.07 -16.10
N LEU A 168 -1.33 0.74 -16.39
CA LEU A 168 -0.21 1.65 -16.15
C LEU A 168 -0.14 2.72 -17.24
N ALA A 169 0.14 3.96 -16.85
CA ALA A 169 0.52 4.99 -17.79
C ALA A 169 1.91 4.68 -18.35
N PRO A 170 2.15 4.90 -19.65
CA PRO A 170 3.48 4.79 -20.20
C PRO A 170 4.42 5.78 -19.48
N PRO A 171 5.68 5.40 -19.25
CA PRO A 171 6.64 6.31 -18.65
C PRO A 171 6.87 7.54 -19.56
N GLU A 172 6.91 8.72 -18.96
CA GLU A 172 7.23 9.94 -19.71
C GLU A 172 8.67 9.87 -20.23
N VAL A 173 8.86 10.20 -21.51
CA VAL A 173 10.12 10.05 -22.26
C VAL A 173 11.32 10.75 -21.61
N ASN A 174 11.09 11.71 -20.71
CA ASN A 174 12.12 12.55 -20.07
C ASN A 174 12.38 12.23 -18.59
N GLN A 175 11.73 11.23 -18.00
CA GLN A 175 11.97 10.90 -16.58
C GLN A 175 13.23 10.03 -16.43
N VAL A 176 14.25 10.59 -15.81
CA VAL A 176 15.48 9.84 -15.46
C VAL A 176 15.22 9.01 -14.20
N ILE A 177 15.11 7.69 -14.37
CA ILE A 177 15.03 6.76 -13.25
C ILE A 177 16.43 6.60 -12.65
N LEU A 178 16.60 7.01 -11.39
CA LEU A 178 17.87 6.86 -10.69
C LEU A 178 18.12 5.37 -10.41
N ARG A 179 19.14 4.79 -11.03
CA ARG A 179 19.53 3.37 -10.90
C ARG A 179 19.74 2.88 -9.46
N SER A 180 20.02 3.78 -8.53
CA SER A 180 20.24 3.45 -7.11
C SER A 180 18.98 3.03 -6.36
N LYS A 181 17.80 3.10 -6.98
CA LYS A 181 16.50 2.86 -6.32
C LYS A 181 15.56 1.95 -7.12
N ILE A 182 16.11 0.97 -7.85
CA ILE A 182 15.25 0.01 -8.56
C ILE A 182 14.53 -0.87 -7.55
N THR A 183 13.22 -0.96 -7.71
CA THR A 183 12.35 -1.81 -6.89
C THR A 183 12.57 -3.29 -7.25
N THR A 184 12.83 -4.13 -6.23
CA THR A 184 13.10 -5.56 -6.40
C THR A 184 12.15 -6.40 -5.53
N PRO A 185 10.90 -6.62 -5.94
CA PRO A 185 9.93 -7.37 -5.13
C PRO A 185 10.32 -8.84 -5.00
N VAL A 186 9.97 -9.43 -3.87
CA VAL A 186 10.13 -10.86 -3.58
C VAL A 186 8.84 -11.63 -3.91
N SER A 187 7.69 -10.97 -3.77
CA SER A 187 6.37 -11.51 -4.06
C SER A 187 5.62 -10.60 -5.02
N LEU A 188 5.02 -11.21 -6.04
CA LEU A 188 4.15 -10.54 -7.01
C LEU A 188 2.82 -11.26 -7.10
N HIS A 189 1.73 -10.52 -6.96
CA HIS A 189 0.39 -11.02 -7.18
C HIS A 189 -0.34 -10.12 -8.18
N MET A 190 -0.79 -10.70 -9.29
CA MET A 190 -1.48 -9.95 -10.33
C MET A 190 -2.79 -10.65 -10.71
N TRP A 191 -3.84 -9.84 -10.90
CA TRP A 191 -5.13 -10.31 -11.41
C TRP A 191 -5.72 -9.27 -12.35
N ARG A 192 -6.17 -9.73 -13.54
CA ARG A 192 -6.76 -8.89 -14.58
C ARG A 192 -5.89 -7.71 -15.05
N THR A 193 -4.56 -7.88 -15.07
CA THR A 193 -3.60 -6.79 -15.29
C THR A 193 -2.49 -7.11 -16.27
N THR A 194 -2.74 -7.95 -17.25
CA THR A 194 -1.71 -8.35 -18.21
C THR A 194 -1.09 -7.22 -18.99
N LEU A 195 -1.90 -6.22 -19.38
CA LEU A 195 -1.37 -4.99 -20.00
C LEU A 195 -0.42 -4.23 -19.06
N GLY A 196 -0.64 -4.31 -17.76
CA GLY A 196 0.26 -3.72 -16.75
C GLY A 196 1.60 -4.46 -16.67
N LEU A 197 1.59 -5.80 -16.77
CA LEU A 197 2.81 -6.58 -16.76
C LEU A 197 3.67 -6.31 -18.00
N ALA A 198 3.06 -6.23 -19.19
CA ALA A 198 3.76 -5.82 -20.40
C ALA A 198 4.46 -4.48 -20.23
N ALA A 199 3.75 -3.46 -19.73
CA ALA A 199 4.31 -2.14 -19.50
C ALA A 199 5.47 -2.15 -18.49
N LEU A 200 5.45 -3.00 -17.46
CA LEU A 200 6.54 -3.16 -16.50
C LEU A 200 7.76 -3.86 -17.12
N LEU A 201 7.54 -4.86 -17.98
CA LEU A 201 8.59 -5.59 -18.67
C LEU A 201 9.20 -4.75 -19.80
N ASP A 202 8.36 -4.08 -20.60
CA ASP A 202 8.79 -3.26 -21.74
C ASP A 202 9.54 -2.00 -21.33
N SER A 203 9.25 -1.46 -20.15
CA SER A 203 9.99 -0.31 -19.62
C SER A 203 11.49 -0.61 -19.44
N ALA A 204 11.87 -1.89 -19.42
CA ALA A 204 13.27 -2.31 -19.45
C ALA A 204 13.96 -1.98 -20.79
N SER A 205 13.22 -1.94 -21.88
CA SER A 205 13.74 -1.73 -23.24
C SER A 205 13.71 -0.27 -23.70
N LEU A 206 12.84 0.57 -23.12
CA LEU A 206 12.56 1.94 -23.62
C LEU A 206 13.40 3.04 -22.98
N HIS A 207 14.09 2.79 -21.88
CA HIS A 207 14.81 3.83 -21.15
C HIS A 207 16.30 3.52 -20.99
N ALA A 208 17.14 4.48 -21.29
CA ALA A 208 18.59 4.43 -21.02
C ALA A 208 18.93 4.19 -19.53
N GLY A 209 17.94 4.15 -18.65
CA GLY A 209 18.04 3.96 -17.19
C GLY A 209 17.88 2.53 -16.68
N GLY A 210 17.36 1.59 -17.47
CA GLY A 210 17.04 0.21 -17.04
C GLY A 210 15.57 0.02 -16.63
N PRO A 211 15.20 -1.17 -16.14
CA PRO A 211 13.82 -1.51 -15.79
C PRO A 211 13.29 -0.69 -14.62
N ILE A 212 11.98 -0.40 -14.61
CA ILE A 212 11.29 0.24 -13.48
C ILE A 212 11.28 -0.70 -12.27
N ILE A 213 11.07 -1.99 -12.52
CA ILE A 213 11.10 -3.06 -11.52
C ILE A 213 12.07 -4.15 -11.99
N ASP A 214 12.95 -4.59 -11.10
CA ASP A 214 13.82 -5.73 -11.32
C ASP A 214 13.23 -6.98 -10.65
N PHE A 215 12.82 -7.94 -11.46
CA PHE A 215 12.23 -9.20 -11.00
C PHE A 215 13.25 -10.30 -10.70
N SER A 216 14.55 -10.03 -10.74
CA SER A 216 15.60 -11.02 -10.49
C SER A 216 15.56 -11.66 -9.10
N ARG A 217 14.93 -10.97 -8.12
CA ARG A 217 14.75 -11.45 -6.75
C ARG A 217 13.38 -12.08 -6.48
N LEU A 218 12.51 -12.15 -7.49
CA LEU A 218 11.16 -12.67 -7.33
C LEU A 218 11.20 -14.16 -6.98
N GLN A 219 10.61 -14.51 -5.83
CA GLN A 219 10.51 -15.88 -5.31
C GLN A 219 9.08 -16.42 -5.41
N LYS A 220 8.09 -15.54 -5.29
CA LYS A 220 6.68 -15.93 -5.29
C LYS A 220 5.92 -15.13 -6.34
N ALA A 221 5.22 -15.83 -7.23
CA ALA A 221 4.38 -15.20 -8.24
C ALA A 221 3.01 -15.88 -8.28
N LYS A 222 1.96 -15.07 -8.22
CA LYS A 222 0.58 -15.53 -8.36
C LYS A 222 -0.13 -14.70 -9.42
N PHE A 223 -0.70 -15.39 -10.41
CA PHE A 223 -1.43 -14.77 -11.52
C PHE A 223 -2.82 -15.35 -11.63
N ARG A 224 -3.74 -14.48 -11.97
CA ARG A 224 -5.07 -14.86 -12.45
C ARG A 224 -5.19 -14.35 -13.88
N VAL A 225 -5.29 -15.25 -14.85
CA VAL A 225 -5.26 -14.98 -16.27
C VAL A 225 -6.61 -15.27 -16.89
N GLU A 226 -7.03 -14.44 -17.86
CA GLU A 226 -8.30 -14.55 -18.55
C GLU A 226 -8.12 -14.86 -20.05
N SER A 227 -6.94 -14.56 -20.59
CA SER A 227 -6.63 -14.68 -22.01
C SER A 227 -5.35 -15.44 -22.31
N GLN A 228 -5.17 -15.83 -23.58
CA GLN A 228 -3.94 -16.44 -24.04
C GLN A 228 -2.78 -15.44 -24.06
N ASP A 229 -3.07 -14.16 -24.29
CA ASP A 229 -2.07 -13.10 -24.28
C ASP A 229 -1.49 -12.92 -22.88
N ASP A 230 -2.29 -13.10 -21.85
CA ASP A 230 -1.87 -13.08 -20.46
C ASP A 230 -0.82 -14.14 -20.18
N ILE A 231 -1.03 -15.34 -20.70
CA ILE A 231 -0.07 -16.44 -20.56
C ILE A 231 1.26 -16.08 -21.26
N GLY A 232 1.19 -15.41 -22.42
CA GLY A 232 2.37 -14.90 -23.11
C GLY A 232 3.20 -13.97 -22.24
N GLN A 233 2.56 -12.98 -21.59
CA GLN A 233 3.22 -12.01 -20.71
C GLN A 233 3.82 -12.69 -19.45
N VAL A 234 3.09 -13.63 -18.86
CA VAL A 234 3.59 -14.40 -17.72
C VAL A 234 4.83 -15.22 -18.11
N ASN A 235 4.87 -15.79 -19.30
CA ASN A 235 6.04 -16.51 -19.81
C ASN A 235 7.26 -15.58 -20.00
N GLU A 236 7.06 -14.34 -20.47
CA GLU A 236 8.14 -13.36 -20.54
C GLU A 236 8.69 -13.00 -19.14
N LEU A 237 7.81 -12.84 -18.14
CA LEU A 237 8.25 -12.63 -16.76
C LEU A 237 9.08 -13.82 -16.25
N ILE A 238 8.65 -15.06 -16.48
CA ILE A 238 9.37 -16.27 -16.05
C ILE A 238 10.79 -16.31 -16.62
N LYS A 239 10.99 -15.84 -17.86
CA LYS A 239 12.33 -15.80 -18.49
C LYS A 239 13.30 -14.85 -17.78
N VAL A 240 12.82 -13.78 -17.16
CA VAL A 240 13.65 -12.79 -16.46
C VAL A 240 13.77 -13.09 -14.96
N THR A 241 13.05 -14.08 -14.44
CA THR A 241 13.09 -14.47 -13.02
C THR A 241 14.04 -15.65 -12.83
N SER A 242 15.10 -15.47 -12.03
CA SER A 242 16.09 -16.53 -11.77
C SER A 242 15.89 -17.27 -10.45
N ARG A 243 15.00 -16.79 -9.58
CA ARG A 243 14.82 -17.28 -8.20
C ARG A 243 13.38 -17.69 -7.86
N LEU A 244 12.55 -17.91 -8.87
CA LEU A 244 11.14 -18.23 -8.67
C LEU A 244 10.99 -19.63 -8.03
N GLU A 245 10.47 -19.68 -6.80
CA GLU A 245 10.30 -20.91 -6.02
C GLU A 245 8.83 -21.33 -6.00
N HIS A 246 7.91 -20.36 -5.95
CA HIS A 246 6.48 -20.60 -5.89
C HIS A 246 5.77 -19.88 -7.03
N PHE A 247 5.17 -20.66 -7.89
CA PHE A 247 4.39 -20.15 -9.01
C PHE A 247 2.96 -20.69 -8.95
N HIS A 248 2.00 -19.80 -9.02
CA HIS A 248 0.59 -20.13 -9.02
C HIS A 248 -0.13 -19.42 -10.16
N LEU A 249 -0.73 -20.19 -11.06
CA LEU A 249 -1.50 -19.68 -12.18
C LEU A 249 -2.94 -20.17 -12.07
N ASN A 250 -3.87 -19.26 -11.89
CA ASN A 250 -5.31 -19.52 -11.95
C ASN A 250 -5.85 -19.04 -13.30
N ARG A 251 -6.66 -19.87 -13.93
CA ARG A 251 -7.41 -19.52 -15.13
C ARG A 251 -8.89 -19.36 -14.75
N GLU A 252 -9.50 -18.26 -15.18
CA GLU A 252 -10.97 -18.08 -15.14
C GLU A 252 -11.63 -18.60 -16.40
#